data_1f5291a6e5cd4fc182ce23dfeab95d89
#
_entry.id   1f5291a6e5cd4fc182ce23dfeab95d89
#
_cell.length_a   1.000
_cell.length_b   1.000
_cell.length_c   1.000
_cell.angle_alpha   90.00
_cell.angle_beta   90.00
_cell.angle_gamma   90.00
#
_symmetry.space_group_name_H-M   'P 1'
#
loop_
_entity.id
_entity.type
_entity.pdbx_description
1 polymer ?
#
loop_
_entity_poly.entity_id
_entity_poly.type
_entity_poly.pdbx_seq_one_letter_code
_entity_poly.pdbx_strand_id
1 'polypeptide(L)' 'MRNHEKQRLQATIEGIKYMQRMKFDKYVILNKLDSMIEKLHVNASNDFISCLFDIRQKVLLDKEIK' A
#
# COMPACT_ATOMS: atom_id res chain seq x y z
N MET A 1 6.62 -14.02 3.77
CA MET A 1 6.62 -12.63 4.27
C MET A 1 7.07 -12.61 5.72
N ARG A 2 7.97 -11.69 6.05
CA ARG A 2 8.50 -11.58 7.41
C ARG A 2 7.49 -10.91 8.35
N ASN A 3 7.62 -11.11 9.65
CA ASN A 3 6.66 -10.55 10.62
C ASN A 3 6.59 -9.02 10.55
N HIS A 4 7.72 -8.33 10.46
CA HIS A 4 7.72 -6.87 10.36
C HIS A 4 7.08 -6.38 9.06
N GLU A 5 7.19 -7.18 7.99
CA GLU A 5 6.53 -6.86 6.72
C GLU A 5 5.02 -7.02 6.82
N LYS A 6 4.55 -8.07 7.52
CA LYS A 6 3.11 -8.25 7.77
C LYS A 6 2.54 -7.09 8.56
N GLN A 7 3.23 -6.64 9.60
CA GLN A 7 2.81 -5.51 10.40
C GLN A 7 2.78 -4.23 9.57
N ARG A 8 3.80 -4.01 8.75
CA ARG A 8 3.87 -2.83 7.88
C ARG A 8 2.77 -2.86 6.83
N LEU A 9 2.50 -4.02 6.25
CA LEU A 9 1.43 -4.19 5.27
C LEU A 9 0.08 -3.89 5.92
N GLN A 10 -0.17 -4.41 7.12
CA GLN A 10 -1.41 -4.16 7.84
C GLN A 10 -1.58 -2.66 8.11
N ALA A 11 -0.53 -1.99 8.58
CA ALA A 11 -0.57 -0.55 8.84
C ALA A 11 -0.85 0.23 7.55
N THR A 12 -0.24 -0.19 6.44
CA THR A 12 -0.46 0.43 5.13
C THR A 12 -1.90 0.30 4.69
N ILE A 13 -2.47 -0.90 4.81
CA ILE A 13 -3.87 -1.16 4.46
C ILE A 13 -4.80 -0.29 5.29
N GLU A 14 -4.60 -0.23 6.59
CA GLU A 14 -5.43 0.59 7.49
C GLU A 14 -5.33 2.07 7.13
N GLY A 15 -4.13 2.55 6.83
CA GLY A 15 -3.91 3.93 6.42
C GLY A 15 -4.64 4.27 5.13
N ILE A 16 -4.59 3.37 4.15
CA ILE A 16 -5.27 3.57 2.86
C ILE A 16 -6.79 3.54 3.04
N LYS A 17 -7.31 2.62 3.83
CA LYS A 17 -8.73 2.57 4.16
C LYS A 17 -9.20 3.89 4.75
N TYR A 18 -8.42 4.44 5.67
CA TYR A 18 -8.72 5.73 6.28
C TYR A 18 -8.77 6.83 5.23
N MET A 19 -7.75 6.91 4.37
CA MET A 19 -7.70 7.92 3.32
C MET A 19 -8.86 7.80 2.34
N GLN A 20 -9.24 6.59 1.97
CA GLN A 20 -10.39 6.36 1.10
C GLN A 20 -11.70 6.77 1.79
N ARG A 21 -11.84 6.46 3.06
CA ARG A 21 -13.02 6.86 3.85
C ARG A 21 -13.14 8.38 3.91
N MET A 22 -12.02 9.08 4.04
CA MET A 22 -11.99 10.54 4.11
C MET A 22 -12.03 11.21 2.74
N LYS A 23 -12.20 10.43 1.67
CA LYS A 23 -12.33 10.92 0.30
C LYS A 23 -11.09 11.64 -0.21
N PHE A 24 -9.90 11.18 0.20
CA PHE A 24 -8.65 11.69 -0.34
C PHE A 24 -8.56 11.39 -1.83
N ASP A 25 -7.95 12.31 -2.58
CA ASP A 25 -7.67 12.09 -4.00
C ASP A 25 -6.80 10.85 -4.16
N LYS A 26 -7.14 9.98 -5.14
CA LYS A 26 -6.40 8.74 -5.37
C LYS A 26 -4.92 8.99 -5.67
N TYR A 27 -4.58 10.11 -6.30
CA TYR A 27 -3.19 10.42 -6.62
C TYR A 27 -2.37 10.75 -5.37
N VAL A 28 -3.00 11.30 -4.34
CA VAL A 28 -2.35 11.49 -3.04
C VAL A 28 -2.02 10.13 -2.42
N ILE A 29 -2.97 9.20 -2.47
CA ILE A 29 -2.78 7.85 -1.96
C ILE A 29 -1.69 7.13 -2.76
N LEU A 30 -1.74 7.22 -4.10
CA LEU A 30 -0.75 6.60 -4.98
C LEU A 30 0.65 7.16 -4.71
N ASN A 31 0.78 8.45 -4.48
CA ASN A 31 2.08 9.07 -4.19
C ASN A 31 2.68 8.49 -2.90
N LYS A 32 1.85 8.27 -1.89
CA LYS A 32 2.32 7.64 -0.64
C LYS A 32 2.78 6.22 -0.87
N LEU A 33 2.02 5.44 -1.64
CA LEU A 33 2.39 4.07 -1.99
C LEU A 33 3.68 4.03 -2.81
N ASP A 34 3.81 4.89 -3.81
CA ASP A 34 4.99 4.94 -4.66
C ASP A 34 6.23 5.32 -3.84
N SER A 35 6.10 6.28 -2.93
CA SER A 35 7.19 6.65 -2.03
C SER A 35 7.63 5.48 -1.16
N MET A 36 6.66 4.72 -0.63
CA MET A 36 6.96 3.54 0.16
C MET A 36 7.68 2.47 -0.67
N ILE A 37 7.21 2.23 -1.90
CA ILE A 37 7.80 1.23 -2.79
C ILE A 37 9.24 1.61 -3.14
N GLU A 38 9.49 2.89 -3.42
CA GLU A 38 10.84 3.39 -3.73
C GLU A 38 11.81 3.18 -2.56
N LYS A 39 11.31 3.22 -1.33
CA LYS A 39 12.14 3.10 -0.13
C LYS A 39 12.26 1.67 0.36
N LEU A 40 11.75 0.69 -0.37
CA LEU A 40 11.85 -0.70 0.04
C LEU A 40 13.30 -1.16 0.08
N HIS A 41 13.61 -1.96 1.10
CA HIS A 41 14.92 -2.56 1.22
C HIS A 41 15.13 -3.57 0.09
N VAL A 42 16.39 -3.73 -0.36
CA VAL A 42 16.72 -4.68 -1.44
C VAL A 42 16.36 -6.11 -1.07
N ASN A 43 16.27 -6.43 0.22
CA ASN A 43 15.92 -7.75 0.71
C ASN A 43 14.43 -7.91 1.01
N ALA A 44 13.59 -6.97 0.57
CA ALA A 44 12.14 -7.08 0.77
C ALA A 44 11.62 -8.35 0.10
N SER A 45 10.69 -9.03 0.78
CA SER A 45 10.11 -10.27 0.27
C SER A 45 9.27 -10.01 -0.99
N ASN A 46 9.34 -10.91 -1.96
CA ASN A 46 8.61 -10.76 -3.22
C ASN A 46 7.10 -10.70 -3.00
N ASP A 47 6.56 -11.47 -2.07
CA ASP A 47 5.13 -11.46 -1.76
C ASP A 47 4.72 -10.15 -1.10
N PHE A 48 5.59 -9.53 -0.28
CA PHE A 48 5.33 -8.21 0.28
C PHE A 48 5.25 -7.16 -0.83
N ILE A 49 6.21 -7.18 -1.75
CA ILE A 49 6.24 -6.27 -2.88
C ILE A 49 4.98 -6.47 -3.75
N SER A 50 4.62 -7.71 -4.03
CA SER A 50 3.42 -8.03 -4.81
C SER A 50 2.16 -7.50 -4.17
N CYS A 51 2.04 -7.61 -2.83
CA CYS A 51 0.90 -7.08 -2.10
C CYS A 51 0.80 -5.56 -2.24
N LEU A 52 1.93 -4.87 -2.18
CA LEU A 52 1.94 -3.41 -2.33
C LEU A 52 1.50 -2.99 -3.74
N PHE A 53 1.98 -3.68 -4.77
CA PHE A 53 1.55 -3.40 -6.15
C PHE A 53 0.08 -3.73 -6.36
N ASP A 54 -0.42 -4.79 -5.73
CA ASP A 54 -1.83 -5.16 -5.78
C ASP A 54 -2.70 -4.05 -5.19
N ILE A 55 -2.32 -3.54 -4.03
CA ILE A 55 -3.02 -2.43 -3.38
C ILE A 55 -2.99 -1.19 -4.28
N ARG A 56 -1.83 -0.89 -4.85
CA ARG A 56 -1.65 0.23 -5.76
C ARG A 56 -2.60 0.12 -6.95
N GLN A 57 -2.70 -1.06 -7.54
CA GLN A 57 -3.58 -1.29 -8.69
C GLN A 57 -5.05 -1.07 -8.31
N LYS A 58 -5.46 -1.55 -7.14
CA LYS A 58 -6.83 -1.35 -6.68
C LYS A 58 -7.15 0.13 -6.48
N VAL A 59 -6.23 0.88 -5.89
CA VAL A 59 -6.40 2.33 -5.71
C VAL A 59 -6.49 3.02 -7.07
N LEU A 60 -5.63 2.65 -8.00
CA LEU A 60 -5.62 3.23 -9.34
C LEU A 60 -6.96 2.99 -10.06
N LEU A 61 -7.58 1.85 -9.85
CA LEU A 61 -8.86 1.48 -10.45
C LEU A 61 -10.06 1.97 -9.63
N ASP A 62 -9.83 2.81 -8.63
CA ASP A 62 -10.86 3.35 -7.73
C ASP A 62 -11.61 2.26 -6.95
N LYS A 63 -10.95 1.13 -6.70
CA LYS A 63 -11.52 0.05 -5.90
C LYS A 63 -11.26 0.31 -4.41
N GLU A 64 -12.26 0.02 -3.59
CA GLU A 64 -12.13 0.15 -2.15
C GLU A 64 -11.30 -1.00 -1.58
N ILE A 65 -10.36 -0.67 -0.70
CA ILE A 65 -9.55 -1.66 0.01
C ILE A 65 -10.37 -2.16 1.22
N LYS A 66 -10.51 -3.47 1.32
CA LYS A 66 -11.28 -4.11 2.40
C LYS A 66 -10.38 -4.86 3.37
#